data_1a92f1633d2ca2446ea6c5162e4553fc
#
_entry.id   1a92f1633d2ca2446ea6c5162e4553fc
#
_cell.length_a   1.000
_cell.length_b   1.000
_cell.length_c   1.000
_cell.angle_alpha   90.00
_cell.angle_beta   90.00
_cell.angle_gamma   90.00
#
_symmetry.space_group_name_H-M   'P 1'
#
loop_
_entity.id
_entity.type
_entity.pdbx_description
1 polymer ?
#
loop_
_entity_poly.entity_id
_entity_poly.type
_entity_poly.pdbx_seq_one_letter_code
_entity_poly.pdbx_strand_id
1 'polypeptide(L)'
;FWFWFWTQLMNGFAPSDLYGNYKRPKGITIDSEYDINNENGQIYLLVGNSCPWCQRTLLVHEIKHLSKKVKVIFLKADLEHGEWIFNRKFKGCMRLSDLYKKANKKIIFRATLPLLISFVKDEVNILSNESSQIIRLLNSIKIQSKIQILTIKDCNQKFLDLINNSIND
;
A
#
# COMPACT_ATOMS: atom_id res chain seq x y z
N PHE A 1 3.29 27.27 25.87
CA PHE A 1 2.09 26.83 25.09
C PHE A 1 2.48 26.35 23.68
N TRP A 2 3.24 27.16 22.91
CA TRP A 2 3.67 26.82 21.55
C TRP A 2 4.51 25.54 21.47
N PHE A 3 5.49 25.36 22.36
CA PHE A 3 6.34 24.17 22.42
C PHE A 3 5.53 22.89 22.72
N TRP A 4 4.57 22.96 23.64
CA TRP A 4 3.66 21.86 23.94
C TRP A 4 2.78 21.50 22.74
N PHE A 5 2.18 22.51 22.08
CA PHE A 5 1.37 22.31 20.88
C PHE A 5 2.19 21.67 19.75
N TRP A 6 3.42 22.18 19.52
CA TRP A 6 4.32 21.64 18.53
C TRP A 6 4.68 20.18 18.85
N THR A 7 4.96 19.84 20.08
CA THR A 7 5.27 18.47 20.51
C THR A 7 4.09 17.55 20.27
N GLN A 8 2.85 17.97 20.59
CA GLN A 8 1.66 17.15 20.30
C GLN A 8 1.45 16.96 18.79
N LEU A 9 1.64 18.02 18.01
CA LEU A 9 1.54 17.94 16.56
C LEU A 9 2.59 16.98 15.98
N MET A 10 3.83 17.09 16.38
CA MET A 10 4.93 16.25 15.92
C MET A 10 4.79 14.80 16.38
N ASN A 11 4.32 14.55 17.58
CA ASN A 11 4.02 13.18 18.05
C ASN A 11 2.92 12.50 17.20
N GLY A 12 1.99 13.30 16.66
CA GLY A 12 1.01 12.81 15.72
C GLY A 12 1.56 12.52 14.32
N PHE A 13 2.44 13.39 13.81
CA PHE A 13 2.98 13.28 12.44
C PHE A 13 4.24 12.43 12.34
N ALA A 14 5.07 12.45 13.36
CA ALA A 14 6.33 11.74 13.42
C ALA A 14 6.55 11.17 14.83
N PRO A 15 5.75 10.17 15.25
CA PRO A 15 5.88 9.58 16.56
C PRO A 15 7.29 9.01 16.73
N SER A 16 7.90 9.30 17.88
CA SER A 16 9.25 8.87 18.22
C SER A 16 9.25 8.01 19.49
N ASP A 17 10.29 7.21 19.64
CA ASP A 17 10.59 6.50 20.87
C ASP A 17 11.29 7.43 21.90
N LEU A 18 11.62 6.88 23.08
CA LEU A 18 12.29 7.63 24.15
C LEU A 18 13.70 8.12 23.75
N TYR A 19 14.29 7.57 22.70
CA TYR A 19 15.60 7.93 22.16
C TYR A 19 15.53 8.90 20.98
N GLY A 20 14.32 9.34 20.61
CA GLY A 20 14.09 10.25 19.49
C GLY A 20 14.04 9.58 18.11
N ASN A 21 14.09 8.25 18.03
CA ASN A 21 13.97 7.54 16.76
C ASN A 21 12.52 7.54 16.28
N TYR A 22 12.31 7.81 14.98
CA TYR A 22 10.97 7.75 14.39
C TYR A 22 10.36 6.38 14.50
N LYS A 23 9.19 6.30 15.13
CA LYS A 23 8.40 5.08 15.24
C LYS A 23 7.23 5.11 14.25
N ARG A 24 7.43 4.48 13.10
CA ARG A 24 6.37 4.40 12.08
C ARG A 24 5.11 3.74 12.64
N PRO A 25 3.93 4.38 12.53
CA PRO A 25 2.67 3.74 12.88
C PRO A 25 2.45 2.48 12.04
N LYS A 26 1.90 1.44 12.64
CA LYS A 26 1.57 0.21 11.90
C LYS A 26 0.54 0.52 10.81
N GLY A 27 0.77 0.05 9.61
CA GLY A 27 -0.19 0.10 8.53
C GLY A 27 -1.35 -0.88 8.74
N ILE A 28 -2.36 -0.75 7.89
CA ILE A 28 -3.45 -1.72 7.80
C ILE A 28 -2.92 -2.92 7.04
N THR A 29 -2.98 -4.08 7.67
CA THR A 29 -2.58 -5.37 7.09
C THR A 29 -3.68 -6.39 7.33
N ILE A 30 -3.75 -7.38 6.47
CA ILE A 30 -4.57 -8.57 6.66
C ILE A 30 -3.71 -9.71 7.17
N ASP A 31 -4.38 -10.77 7.61
CA ASP A 31 -3.72 -11.98 8.08
C ASP A 31 -2.75 -12.55 7.03
N SER A 32 -1.66 -13.17 7.49
CA SER A 32 -0.67 -13.82 6.64
C SER A 32 -1.25 -15.03 5.89
N GLU A 33 -2.30 -15.65 6.41
CA GLU A 33 -2.98 -16.80 5.80
C GLU A 33 -4.03 -16.40 4.75
N TYR A 34 -4.30 -15.11 4.58
CA TYR A 34 -5.28 -14.63 3.61
C TYR A 34 -4.89 -14.98 2.18
N ASP A 35 -5.77 -15.71 1.49
CA ASP A 35 -5.59 -16.01 0.06
C ASP A 35 -6.42 -15.06 -0.81
N ILE A 36 -5.72 -14.12 -1.45
CA ILE A 36 -6.31 -13.15 -2.37
C ILE A 36 -6.99 -13.79 -3.60
N ASN A 37 -6.68 -15.05 -3.91
CA ASN A 37 -7.34 -15.76 -5.02
C ASN A 37 -8.79 -16.13 -4.70
N ASN A 38 -9.16 -16.18 -3.43
CA ASN A 38 -10.51 -16.43 -2.96
C ASN A 38 -11.35 -15.14 -2.83
N GLU A 39 -10.76 -13.98 -3.20
CA GLU A 39 -11.48 -12.71 -3.15
C GLU A 39 -12.55 -12.64 -4.24
N ASN A 40 -13.81 -12.52 -3.83
CA ASN A 40 -14.96 -12.48 -4.74
C ASN A 40 -15.22 -11.08 -5.32
N GLY A 41 -14.55 -10.06 -4.79
CA GLY A 41 -14.70 -8.67 -5.19
C GLY A 41 -13.74 -8.26 -6.31
N GLN A 42 -14.07 -7.14 -6.97
CA GLN A 42 -13.12 -6.50 -7.86
C GLN A 42 -12.00 -5.87 -7.04
N ILE A 43 -10.77 -6.28 -7.31
CA ILE A 43 -9.59 -5.76 -6.62
C ILE A 43 -9.09 -4.50 -7.33
N TYR A 44 -8.70 -3.50 -6.53
CA TYR A 44 -8.10 -2.25 -7.01
C TYR A 44 -6.81 -1.97 -6.26
N LEU A 45 -5.79 -1.54 -7.01
CA LEU A 45 -4.55 -0.99 -6.49
C LEU A 45 -4.58 0.53 -6.69
N LEU A 46 -4.66 1.27 -5.60
CA LEU A 46 -4.65 2.73 -5.61
C LEU A 46 -3.23 3.24 -5.41
N VAL A 47 -2.80 4.14 -6.27
CA VAL A 47 -1.40 4.61 -6.34
C VAL A 47 -1.31 6.10 -6.63
N GLY A 48 -0.20 6.72 -6.25
CA GLY A 48 0.17 8.08 -6.62
C GLY A 48 1.44 8.08 -7.46
N ASN A 49 1.48 8.91 -8.51
CA ASN A 49 2.61 8.95 -9.46
C ASN A 49 3.95 9.27 -8.81
N SER A 50 3.97 10.17 -7.83
CA SER A 50 5.18 10.63 -7.15
C SER A 50 5.58 9.79 -5.93
N CYS A 51 4.87 8.69 -5.67
CA CYS A 51 5.07 7.88 -4.48
C CYS A 51 6.00 6.69 -4.79
N PRO A 52 7.24 6.64 -4.25
CA PRO A 52 8.16 5.53 -4.50
C PRO A 52 7.65 4.18 -3.98
N TRP A 53 6.87 4.19 -2.90
CA TRP A 53 6.23 3.00 -2.38
C TRP A 53 5.14 2.44 -3.30
N CYS A 54 4.51 3.31 -4.09
CA CYS A 54 3.56 2.92 -5.13
C CYS A 54 4.28 2.29 -6.33
N GLN A 55 5.43 2.84 -6.73
CA GLN A 55 6.18 2.34 -7.89
C GLN A 55 6.56 0.86 -7.74
N ARG A 56 7.01 0.45 -6.56
CA ARG A 56 7.36 -0.95 -6.32
C ARG A 56 6.15 -1.90 -6.42
N THR A 57 4.94 -1.45 -6.07
CA THR A 57 3.72 -2.26 -6.21
C THR A 57 3.23 -2.31 -7.65
N LEU A 58 3.35 -1.19 -8.38
CA LEU A 58 3.08 -1.13 -9.82
C LEU A 58 4.01 -2.05 -10.62
N LEU A 59 5.29 -2.09 -10.26
CA LEU A 59 6.26 -2.95 -10.93
C LEU A 59 5.82 -4.42 -10.85
N VAL A 60 5.41 -4.90 -9.67
CA VAL A 60 4.91 -6.28 -9.52
C VAL A 60 3.62 -6.49 -10.29
N HIS A 61 2.70 -5.51 -10.27
CA HIS A 61 1.45 -5.56 -11.04
C HIS A 61 1.73 -5.75 -12.55
N GLU A 62 2.65 -4.95 -13.12
CA GLU A 62 3.00 -5.00 -14.54
C GLU A 62 3.76 -6.28 -14.90
N ILE A 63 4.80 -6.65 -14.15
CA ILE A 63 5.58 -7.87 -14.39
C ILE A 63 4.68 -9.12 -14.39
N LYS A 64 3.69 -9.15 -13.50
CA LYS A 64 2.73 -10.26 -13.42
C LYS A 64 1.53 -10.13 -14.36
N HIS A 65 1.45 -9.09 -15.17
CA HIS A 65 0.32 -8.85 -16.08
C HIS A 65 -1.05 -8.95 -15.39
N LEU A 66 -1.21 -8.28 -14.21
CA LEU A 66 -2.39 -8.41 -13.36
C LEU A 66 -3.59 -7.56 -13.80
N SER A 67 -3.51 -6.81 -14.89
CA SER A 67 -4.53 -5.83 -15.33
C SER A 67 -5.96 -6.40 -15.47
N LYS A 68 -6.09 -7.71 -15.73
CA LYS A 68 -7.38 -8.40 -15.79
C LYS A 68 -8.01 -8.66 -14.40
N LYS A 69 -7.20 -8.84 -13.36
CA LYS A 69 -7.64 -9.17 -12.00
C LYS A 69 -7.60 -7.98 -11.05
N VAL A 70 -6.61 -7.12 -11.21
CA VAL A 70 -6.38 -5.96 -10.35
C VAL A 70 -6.38 -4.69 -11.19
N LYS A 71 -7.34 -3.80 -10.94
CA LYS A 71 -7.43 -2.53 -11.64
C LYS A 71 -6.60 -1.47 -10.91
N VAL A 72 -5.78 -0.74 -11.65
CA VAL A 72 -4.97 0.36 -11.09
C VAL A 72 -5.75 1.67 -11.18
N ILE A 73 -5.77 2.42 -10.09
CA ILE A 73 -6.35 3.77 -10.00
C ILE A 73 -5.28 4.74 -9.54
N PHE A 74 -5.02 5.75 -10.38
CA PHE A 74 -4.07 6.81 -10.05
C PHE A 74 -4.77 7.98 -9.36
N LEU A 75 -4.20 8.39 -8.22
CA LEU A 75 -4.63 9.55 -7.45
C LEU A 75 -3.62 10.69 -7.64
N LYS A 76 -4.12 11.92 -7.48
CA LYS A 76 -3.31 13.14 -7.46
C LYS A 76 -3.11 13.60 -6.02
N ALA A 77 -1.97 14.21 -5.75
CA ALA A 77 -1.76 14.94 -4.51
C ALA A 77 -2.52 16.27 -4.57
N ASP A 78 -3.35 16.51 -3.59
CA ASP A 78 -3.91 17.83 -3.30
C ASP A 78 -2.94 18.54 -2.34
N LEU A 79 -2.15 19.46 -2.88
CA LEU A 79 -1.12 20.16 -2.13
C LEU A 79 -1.71 21.17 -1.13
N GLU A 80 -2.91 21.68 -1.40
CA GLU A 80 -3.58 22.65 -0.55
C GLU A 80 -4.07 21.99 0.76
N HIS A 81 -4.65 20.79 0.66
CA HIS A 81 -5.20 20.07 1.82
C HIS A 81 -4.31 18.93 2.31
N GLY A 82 -3.19 18.65 1.64
CA GLY A 82 -2.27 17.58 2.01
C GLY A 82 -2.86 16.18 1.91
N GLU A 83 -3.81 15.97 1.00
CA GLU A 83 -4.53 14.72 0.81
C GLU A 83 -4.32 14.13 -0.60
N TRP A 84 -4.68 12.87 -0.77
CA TRP A 84 -4.80 12.23 -2.06
C TRP A 84 -6.24 12.32 -2.57
N ILE A 85 -6.42 12.78 -3.81
CA ILE A 85 -7.73 12.93 -4.45
C ILE A 85 -7.84 12.08 -5.72
N PHE A 86 -9.05 11.61 -6.00
CA PHE A 86 -9.38 10.94 -7.23
C PHE A 86 -9.57 11.96 -8.36
N ASN A 87 -9.15 11.62 -9.58
CA ASN A 87 -9.38 12.49 -10.76
C ASN A 87 -10.87 12.71 -11.08
N ARG A 88 -11.69 11.75 -10.70
CA ARG A 88 -13.17 11.78 -10.76
C ARG A 88 -13.72 10.90 -9.64
N LYS A 89 -14.96 11.11 -9.22
CA LYS A 89 -15.57 10.31 -8.16
C LYS A 89 -15.35 8.81 -8.39
N PHE A 90 -14.71 8.16 -7.43
CA PHE A 90 -14.51 6.72 -7.42
C PHE A 90 -15.37 6.10 -6.33
N LYS A 91 -16.39 5.32 -6.75
CA LYS A 91 -17.35 4.69 -5.83
C LYS A 91 -17.98 5.68 -4.82
N GLY A 92 -18.26 6.91 -5.30
CA GLY A 92 -18.84 7.99 -4.50
C GLY A 92 -17.84 8.85 -3.73
N CYS A 93 -16.57 8.47 -3.67
CA CYS A 93 -15.51 9.18 -2.94
C CYS A 93 -14.72 10.12 -3.87
N MET A 94 -14.40 11.33 -3.39
CA MET A 94 -13.48 12.26 -4.06
C MET A 94 -12.08 12.22 -3.44
N ARG A 95 -11.99 11.95 -2.15
CA ARG A 95 -10.76 11.91 -1.37
C ARG A 95 -10.45 10.50 -0.93
N LEU A 96 -9.18 10.20 -0.79
CA LEU A 96 -8.74 8.90 -0.25
C LEU A 96 -9.26 8.70 1.18
N SER A 97 -9.29 9.77 1.98
CA SER A 97 -9.85 9.74 3.34
C SER A 97 -11.32 9.31 3.38
N ASP A 98 -12.13 9.68 2.39
CA ASP A 98 -13.54 9.25 2.30
C ASP A 98 -13.64 7.73 2.08
N LEU A 99 -12.72 7.17 1.29
CA LEU A 99 -12.68 5.73 1.04
C LEU A 99 -12.33 4.95 2.31
N TYR A 100 -11.37 5.45 3.10
CA TYR A 100 -11.03 4.85 4.40
C TYR A 100 -12.21 4.92 5.38
N LYS A 101 -12.94 6.04 5.43
CA LYS A 101 -14.16 6.17 6.23
C LYS A 101 -15.23 5.17 5.80
N LYS A 102 -15.44 5.04 4.47
CA LYS A 102 -16.39 4.07 3.91
C LYS A 102 -16.03 2.63 4.27
N ALA A 103 -14.75 2.31 4.37
CA ALA A 103 -14.26 1.01 4.83
C ALA A 103 -14.35 0.81 6.35
N ASN A 104 -14.97 1.74 7.07
CA ASN A 104 -15.10 1.71 8.53
C ASN A 104 -13.76 1.61 9.27
N LYS A 105 -12.68 2.12 8.67
CA LYS A 105 -11.34 2.13 9.27
C LYS A 105 -11.06 3.48 9.91
N LYS A 106 -10.66 3.45 11.18
CA LYS A 106 -10.17 4.66 11.85
C LYS A 106 -8.87 5.09 11.21
N ILE A 107 -8.88 6.28 10.60
CA ILE A 107 -7.67 6.93 10.14
C ILE A 107 -7.13 7.71 11.34
N ILE A 108 -5.98 7.30 11.86
CA ILE A 108 -5.40 7.99 13.01
C ILE A 108 -4.74 9.28 12.58
N PHE A 109 -4.06 9.33 11.41
CA PHE A 109 -3.33 10.52 10.94
C PHE A 109 -3.46 10.79 9.45
N ARG A 110 -3.21 9.81 8.57
CA ARG A 110 -3.20 9.98 7.12
C ARG A 110 -3.79 8.79 6.38
N ALA A 111 -4.62 9.10 5.38
CA ALA A 111 -4.91 8.15 4.33
C ALA A 111 -3.67 8.03 3.43
N THR A 112 -3.04 6.86 3.38
CA THR A 112 -1.77 6.63 2.68
C THR A 112 -1.92 5.78 1.43
N LEU A 113 -0.94 5.92 0.51
CA LEU A 113 -0.76 5.08 -0.67
C LEU A 113 0.60 4.34 -0.57
N PRO A 114 0.76 3.18 -1.23
CA PRO A 114 -0.25 2.45 -1.99
C PRO A 114 -1.36 1.89 -1.12
N LEU A 115 -2.53 1.62 -1.71
CA LEU A 115 -3.64 1.00 -1.02
C LEU A 115 -4.24 -0.10 -1.90
N LEU A 116 -4.31 -1.32 -1.38
CA LEU A 116 -4.97 -2.45 -2.02
C LEU A 116 -6.34 -2.67 -1.37
N ILE A 117 -7.38 -2.68 -2.18
CA ILE A 117 -8.76 -2.84 -1.73
C ILE A 117 -9.52 -3.84 -2.59
N SER A 118 -10.59 -4.40 -2.04
CA SER A 118 -11.61 -5.11 -2.80
C SER A 118 -12.97 -4.46 -2.63
N PHE A 119 -13.81 -4.61 -3.63
CA PHE A 119 -15.22 -4.20 -3.61
C PHE A 119 -16.12 -5.41 -3.81
N VAL A 120 -16.95 -5.67 -2.81
CA VAL A 120 -17.99 -6.69 -2.86
C VAL A 120 -19.34 -6.01 -2.57
N LYS A 121 -20.28 -6.05 -3.51
CA LYS A 121 -21.64 -5.47 -3.34
C LYS A 121 -21.64 -4.04 -2.77
N ASP A 122 -20.77 -3.16 -3.33
CA ASP A 122 -20.56 -1.77 -2.89
C ASP A 122 -19.92 -1.57 -1.51
N GLU A 123 -19.60 -2.62 -0.80
CA GLU A 123 -18.76 -2.57 0.39
C GLU A 123 -17.28 -2.53 -0.01
N VAL A 124 -16.52 -1.68 0.69
CA VAL A 124 -15.08 -1.56 0.49
C VAL A 124 -14.34 -2.30 1.60
N ASN A 125 -13.48 -3.23 1.22
CA ASN A 125 -12.57 -3.90 2.13
C ASN A 125 -11.14 -3.45 1.86
N ILE A 126 -10.47 -2.89 2.87
CA ILE A 126 -9.05 -2.57 2.77
C ILE A 126 -8.25 -3.85 3.06
N LEU A 127 -7.56 -4.34 2.05
CA LEU A 127 -6.68 -5.50 2.16
C LEU A 127 -5.33 -5.12 2.77
N SER A 128 -4.72 -4.04 2.28
CA SER A 128 -3.48 -3.54 2.87
C SER A 128 -3.15 -2.12 2.38
N ASN A 129 -2.49 -1.32 3.23
CA ASN A 129 -1.79 -0.11 2.84
C ASN A 129 -0.27 -0.19 3.07
N GLU A 130 0.26 -1.39 3.34
CA GLU A 130 1.68 -1.65 3.45
C GLU A 130 2.23 -2.23 2.15
N SER A 131 3.11 -1.48 1.48
CA SER A 131 3.63 -1.84 0.16
C SER A 131 4.31 -3.22 0.13
N SER A 132 4.99 -3.62 1.21
CA SER A 132 5.61 -4.93 1.33
C SER A 132 4.60 -6.07 1.34
N GLN A 133 3.47 -5.90 2.04
CA GLN A 133 2.39 -6.89 2.04
C GLN A 133 1.65 -6.88 0.70
N ILE A 134 1.37 -5.70 0.13
CA ILE A 134 0.73 -5.58 -1.19
C ILE A 134 1.53 -6.35 -2.24
N ILE A 135 2.86 -6.22 -2.26
CA ILE A 135 3.72 -6.98 -3.18
C ILE A 135 3.53 -8.47 -3.01
N ARG A 136 3.50 -8.99 -1.77
CA ARG A 136 3.29 -10.41 -1.50
C ARG A 136 1.92 -10.88 -1.98
N LEU A 137 0.86 -10.11 -1.69
CA LEU A 137 -0.50 -10.40 -2.15
C LEU A 137 -0.60 -10.41 -3.67
N LEU A 138 -0.05 -9.40 -4.35
CA LEU A 138 -0.02 -9.36 -5.81
C LEU A 138 0.77 -10.54 -6.39
N ASN A 139 1.87 -10.91 -5.74
CA ASN A 139 2.69 -12.04 -6.19
C ASN A 139 1.99 -13.39 -6.00
N SER A 140 1.13 -13.56 -5.02
CA SER A 140 0.37 -14.80 -4.79
C SER A 140 -0.81 -14.98 -5.74
N ILE A 141 -1.23 -13.95 -6.49
CA ILE A 141 -2.31 -14.07 -7.48
C ILE A 141 -1.92 -15.08 -8.56
N LYS A 142 -2.74 -16.13 -8.70
CA LYS A 142 -2.58 -17.14 -9.73
C LYS A 142 -3.03 -16.59 -11.07
N ILE A 143 -2.16 -16.62 -12.06
CA ILE A 143 -2.42 -16.28 -13.45
C ILE A 143 -2.17 -17.49 -14.35
N GLN A 144 -2.96 -17.62 -15.39
CA GLN A 144 -2.82 -18.73 -16.36
C GLN A 144 -1.60 -18.55 -17.31
N SER A 145 -0.68 -17.64 -17.01
CA SER A 145 0.50 -17.41 -17.85
C SER A 145 1.66 -18.31 -17.42
N LYS A 146 2.42 -18.81 -18.41
CA LYS A 146 3.66 -19.57 -18.21
C LYS A 146 4.82 -18.73 -17.65
N ILE A 147 4.60 -17.47 -17.30
CA ILE A 147 5.63 -16.58 -16.74
C ILE A 147 5.79 -16.96 -15.27
N GLN A 148 6.77 -17.79 -15.02
CA GLN A 148 7.22 -18.10 -13.67
C GLN A 148 8.04 -16.90 -13.19
N ILE A 149 7.40 -16.00 -12.45
CA ILE A 149 8.12 -14.94 -11.78
C ILE A 149 8.87 -15.55 -10.62
N LEU A 150 10.11 -15.12 -10.46
CA LEU A 150 10.98 -15.49 -9.34
C LEU A 150 10.17 -15.53 -8.04
N THR A 151 10.24 -16.63 -7.34
CA THR A 151 9.61 -16.73 -6.03
C THR A 151 10.28 -15.74 -5.08
N ILE A 152 9.57 -15.31 -4.03
CA ILE A 152 10.17 -14.46 -3.00
C ILE A 152 11.44 -15.10 -2.41
N LYS A 153 11.50 -16.43 -2.35
CA LYS A 153 12.68 -17.19 -1.96
C LYS A 153 13.86 -16.93 -2.89
N ASP A 154 13.63 -16.99 -4.20
CA ASP A 154 14.68 -16.80 -5.21
C ASP A 154 15.19 -15.36 -5.24
N CYS A 155 14.28 -14.38 -5.06
CA CYS A 155 14.66 -12.98 -4.97
C CYS A 155 15.45 -12.69 -3.68
N ASN A 156 15.04 -13.23 -2.55
CA ASN A 156 15.73 -13.05 -1.28
C ASN A 156 17.12 -13.70 -1.31
N GLN A 157 17.25 -14.89 -1.87
CA GLN A 157 18.54 -15.57 -1.94
C GLN A 157 19.51 -14.80 -2.85
N LYS A 158 19.08 -14.42 -4.06
CA LYS A 158 19.92 -13.63 -4.97
C LYS A 158 20.29 -12.25 -4.37
N PHE A 159 19.41 -11.63 -3.63
CA PHE A 159 19.71 -10.36 -2.96
C PHE A 159 20.72 -10.54 -1.83
N LEU A 160 20.60 -11.60 -1.04
CA LEU A 160 21.56 -11.96 0.00
C LEU A 160 22.93 -12.31 -0.60
N ASP A 161 22.95 -13.04 -1.71
CA ASP A 161 24.17 -13.39 -2.42
C ASP A 161 24.88 -12.12 -2.97
N LEU A 162 24.11 -11.16 -3.50
CA LEU A 162 24.65 -9.86 -3.95
C LEU A 162 25.23 -9.05 -2.79
N ILE A 163 24.54 -8.99 -1.65
CA ILE A 163 25.05 -8.29 -0.45
C ILE A 163 26.33 -8.98 0.05
N ASN A 164 26.31 -10.29 0.18
CA ASN A 164 27.45 -11.04 0.70
C ASN A 164 28.68 -10.91 -0.22
N ASN A 165 28.49 -10.87 -1.53
CA ASN A 165 29.56 -10.67 -2.50
C ASN A 165 30.11 -9.24 -2.47
N SER A 166 29.26 -8.22 -2.20
CA SER A 166 29.69 -6.80 -2.14
C SER A 166 30.35 -6.43 -0.81
N ILE A 167 30.28 -7.26 0.22
CA ILE A 167 30.96 -7.03 1.51
C ILE A 167 32.35 -7.69 1.51
N ASN A 168 32.61 -8.65 0.61
CA ASN A 168 33.86 -9.40 0.55
C ASN A 168 34.86 -8.86 -0.50
N ASP A 169 34.48 -7.80 -1.25
CA ASP A 169 35.34 -6.99 -2.12
C ASP A 169 35.77 -5.68 -1.42
#